data_1cb73c941e70de69fb552a03965b2b12
#
_entry.id   1cb73c941e70de69fb552a03965b2b12
#
_cell.length_a   1.000
_cell.length_b   1.000
_cell.length_c   1.000
_cell.angle_alpha   90.00
_cell.angle_beta   90.00
_cell.angle_gamma   90.00
#
_symmetry.space_group_name_H-M   'P 1'
#
loop_
_entity.id
_entity.type
_entity.pdbx_description
1 polymer ?
#
loop_
_entity_poly.entity_id
_entity_poly.type
_entity_poly.pdbx_seq_one_letter_code
_entity_poly.pdbx_strand_id
1 'polypeptide(L)'
;MNISELSSEYEVRKLTEDDVDIVYQLSLGNPMYFEYCLPAVTKESIIQDMNALPPRTTKKQKYYVGYFKQNHLVAVADLIVKYPNEQTVFVGFLMMAIEYQKKGIGSKLVKELEEFFRKNRYLYIRLGFVKGNPQSEAFWKKNGFIPTGIEAMQDRYTVVVMQKELK
;
A
#
# COMPACT_ATOMS: atom_id res chain seq x y z
N MET A 1 9.55 6.32 -12.76
CA MET A 1 9.67 6.67 -11.33
C MET A 1 10.88 5.95 -10.75
N ASN A 2 11.78 6.67 -10.07
CA ASN A 2 12.93 6.04 -9.40
C ASN A 2 12.48 5.57 -8.00
N ILE A 3 12.18 4.29 -7.86
CA ILE A 3 11.63 3.74 -6.61
C ILE A 3 12.63 3.67 -5.47
N SER A 4 13.95 3.72 -5.73
CA SER A 4 14.96 3.74 -4.67
C SER A 4 14.91 5.01 -3.81
N GLU A 5 14.27 6.06 -4.30
CA GLU A 5 14.08 7.32 -3.57
C GLU A 5 12.81 7.34 -2.69
N LEU A 6 12.02 6.25 -2.67
CA LEU A 6 10.82 6.14 -1.84
C LEU A 6 11.12 6.06 -0.34
N SER A 7 12.34 5.72 0.04
CA SER A 7 12.79 5.78 1.42
C SER A 7 14.27 6.18 1.51
N SER A 8 14.59 6.93 2.56
CA SER A 8 15.96 7.30 2.90
C SER A 8 16.65 6.27 3.83
N GLU A 9 15.86 5.39 4.46
CA GLU A 9 16.35 4.44 5.47
C GLU A 9 16.35 3.00 4.99
N TYR A 10 15.42 2.66 4.09
CA TYR A 10 15.23 1.30 3.60
C TYR A 10 15.62 1.19 2.14
N GLU A 11 16.26 0.09 1.77
CA GLU A 11 16.42 -0.26 0.37
C GLU A 11 15.04 -0.58 -0.21
N VAL A 12 14.67 0.10 -1.30
CA VAL A 12 13.39 -0.13 -1.97
C VAL A 12 13.63 -0.72 -3.35
N ARG A 13 13.04 -1.88 -3.59
CA ARG A 13 13.08 -2.53 -4.89
C ARG A 13 11.72 -3.07 -5.30
N LYS A 14 11.54 -3.28 -6.60
CA LYS A 14 10.36 -3.95 -7.14
C LYS A 14 10.36 -5.41 -6.69
N LEU A 15 9.19 -5.88 -6.29
CA LEU A 15 8.93 -7.29 -6.01
C LEU A 15 8.42 -7.98 -7.28
N THR A 16 8.79 -9.23 -7.44
CA THR A 16 8.39 -10.12 -8.54
C THR A 16 7.79 -11.40 -7.99
N GLU A 17 7.35 -12.29 -8.87
CA GLU A 17 6.83 -13.60 -8.45
C GLU A 17 7.86 -14.46 -7.71
N ASP A 18 9.17 -14.22 -7.94
CA ASP A 18 10.24 -14.88 -7.17
C ASP A 18 10.25 -14.47 -5.69
N ASP A 19 9.65 -13.32 -5.36
CA ASP A 19 9.55 -12.81 -3.99
C ASP A 19 8.28 -13.26 -3.26
N VAL A 20 7.43 -14.06 -3.90
CA VAL A 20 6.12 -14.43 -3.35
C VAL A 20 6.22 -15.05 -1.94
N ASP A 21 7.25 -15.85 -1.70
CA ASP A 21 7.44 -16.53 -0.42
C ASP A 21 7.68 -15.57 0.74
N ILE A 22 8.53 -14.56 0.55
CA ILE A 22 8.80 -13.56 1.59
C ILE A 22 7.61 -12.65 1.84
N VAL A 23 6.83 -12.31 0.79
CA VAL A 23 5.58 -11.55 0.93
C VAL A 23 4.52 -12.38 1.65
N TYR A 24 4.43 -13.66 1.35
CA TYR A 24 3.51 -14.58 2.02
C TYR A 24 3.83 -14.71 3.52
N GLN A 25 5.11 -14.87 3.89
CA GLN A 25 5.53 -14.92 5.30
C GLN A 25 5.21 -13.62 6.04
N LEU A 26 5.46 -12.46 5.43
CA LEU A 26 5.07 -11.17 6.00
C LEU A 26 3.54 -11.09 6.20
N SER A 27 2.76 -11.57 5.26
CA SER A 27 1.30 -11.58 5.30
C SER A 27 0.75 -12.49 6.40
N LEU A 28 1.33 -13.67 6.59
CA LEU A 28 0.96 -14.59 7.67
C LEU A 28 1.19 -13.98 9.06
N GLY A 29 2.15 -13.08 9.21
CA GLY A 29 2.38 -12.31 10.43
C GLY A 29 1.30 -11.27 10.73
N ASN A 30 0.33 -11.06 9.82
CA ASN A 30 -0.72 -10.04 9.90
C ASN A 30 -2.14 -10.65 9.85
N PRO A 31 -2.50 -11.60 10.72
CA PRO A 31 -3.79 -12.30 10.65
C PRO A 31 -4.98 -11.35 10.77
N MET A 32 -4.88 -10.32 11.60
CA MET A 32 -5.95 -9.34 11.81
C MET A 32 -6.36 -8.62 10.52
N TYR A 33 -5.42 -8.36 9.61
CA TYR A 33 -5.76 -7.75 8.33
C TYR A 33 -6.70 -8.66 7.51
N PHE A 34 -6.42 -9.96 7.50
CA PHE A 34 -7.18 -10.94 6.72
C PHE A 34 -8.48 -11.39 7.38
N GLU A 35 -8.73 -11.04 8.65
CA GLU A 35 -10.07 -11.16 9.26
C GLU A 35 -11.09 -10.24 8.59
N TYR A 36 -10.65 -9.08 8.10
CA TYR A 36 -11.50 -8.11 7.41
C TYR A 36 -11.42 -8.22 5.88
N CYS A 37 -10.27 -8.60 5.35
CA CYS A 37 -10.01 -8.72 3.90
C CYS A 37 -10.02 -10.19 3.48
N LEU A 38 -11.21 -10.78 3.36
CA LEU A 38 -11.40 -12.18 2.94
C LEU A 38 -11.26 -12.34 1.42
N PRO A 39 -10.85 -13.50 0.93
CA PRO A 39 -10.43 -14.70 1.67
C PRO A 39 -9.03 -14.59 2.30
N ALA A 40 -8.63 -15.59 3.08
CA ALA A 40 -7.28 -15.69 3.62
C ALA A 40 -6.22 -15.62 2.50
N VAL A 41 -5.06 -15.02 2.81
CA VAL A 41 -3.96 -14.88 1.85
C VAL A 41 -3.43 -16.23 1.40
N THR A 42 -3.15 -16.34 0.11
CA THR A 42 -2.42 -17.45 -0.52
C THR A 42 -1.30 -16.90 -1.38
N LYS A 43 -0.34 -17.74 -1.76
CA LYS A 43 0.71 -17.32 -2.70
C LYS A 43 0.13 -16.90 -4.05
N GLU A 44 -0.89 -17.63 -4.51
CA GLU A 44 -1.63 -17.33 -5.74
C GLU A 44 -2.31 -15.96 -5.67
N SER A 45 -2.94 -15.62 -4.53
CA SER A 45 -3.58 -14.30 -4.37
C SER A 45 -2.54 -13.17 -4.38
N ILE A 46 -1.36 -13.38 -3.80
CA ILE A 46 -0.27 -12.40 -3.86
C ILE A 46 0.21 -12.18 -5.31
N ILE A 47 0.38 -13.24 -6.09
CA ILE A 47 0.75 -13.14 -7.51
C ILE A 47 -0.34 -12.40 -8.30
N GLN A 48 -1.61 -12.67 -8.01
CA GLN A 48 -2.72 -11.94 -8.60
C GLN A 48 -2.67 -10.44 -8.26
N ASP A 49 -2.41 -10.09 -6.99
CA ASP A 49 -2.30 -8.70 -6.55
C ASP A 49 -1.11 -7.99 -7.20
N MET A 50 0.04 -8.66 -7.34
CA MET A 50 1.21 -8.13 -8.05
C MET A 50 0.89 -7.76 -9.51
N ASN A 51 -0.03 -8.49 -10.15
CA ASN A 51 -0.40 -8.31 -11.54
C ASN A 51 -1.71 -7.53 -11.75
N ALA A 52 -2.53 -7.36 -10.71
CA ALA A 52 -3.82 -6.68 -10.79
C ALA A 52 -3.66 -5.21 -11.18
N LEU A 53 -4.49 -4.75 -12.09
CA LEU A 53 -4.51 -3.38 -12.58
C LEU A 53 -5.92 -2.79 -12.45
N PRO A 54 -6.07 -1.60 -11.87
CA PRO A 54 -7.33 -0.88 -11.92
C PRO A 54 -7.75 -0.58 -13.36
N PRO A 55 -9.05 -0.35 -13.61
CA PRO A 55 -9.53 0.00 -14.95
C PRO A 55 -8.76 1.16 -15.57
N ARG A 56 -8.44 1.06 -16.85
CA ARG A 56 -7.76 2.10 -17.64
C ARG A 56 -6.32 2.38 -17.19
N THR A 57 -5.68 1.48 -16.48
CA THR A 57 -4.26 1.55 -16.12
C THR A 57 -3.44 0.50 -16.85
N THR A 58 -2.12 0.69 -16.86
CA THR A 58 -1.15 -0.20 -17.50
C THR A 58 -0.09 -0.65 -16.51
N LYS A 59 0.65 -1.71 -16.84
CA LYS A 59 1.78 -2.20 -16.02
C LYS A 59 2.85 -1.13 -15.75
N LYS A 60 2.97 -0.11 -16.62
CA LYS A 60 3.93 1.00 -16.45
C LYS A 60 3.56 1.93 -15.28
N GLN A 61 2.30 1.90 -14.85
CA GLN A 61 1.80 2.73 -13.76
C GLN A 61 1.85 2.01 -12.41
N LYS A 62 2.08 0.69 -12.41
CA LYS A 62 2.06 -0.13 -11.19
C LYS A 62 3.46 -0.39 -10.66
N TYR A 63 3.61 -0.17 -9.37
CA TYR A 63 4.84 -0.42 -8.62
C TYR A 63 4.51 -1.23 -7.36
N TYR A 64 4.68 -2.54 -7.45
CA TYR A 64 4.58 -3.43 -6.30
C TYR A 64 5.99 -3.55 -5.71
N VAL A 65 6.23 -2.92 -4.55
CA VAL A 65 7.58 -2.71 -4.01
C VAL A 65 7.73 -3.26 -2.61
N GLY A 66 8.94 -3.70 -2.28
CA GLY A 66 9.36 -4.07 -0.95
C GLY A 66 10.36 -3.08 -0.38
N TYR A 67 10.22 -2.81 0.91
CA TYR A 67 11.18 -2.06 1.72
C TYR A 67 12.03 -3.05 2.51
N PHE A 68 13.34 -2.96 2.40
CA PHE A 68 14.26 -3.92 2.97
C PHE A 68 15.25 -3.26 3.95
N LYS A 69 15.57 -3.98 5.01
CA LYS A 69 16.66 -3.66 5.94
C LYS A 69 17.53 -4.90 6.09
N GLN A 70 18.80 -4.81 5.68
CA GLN A 70 19.74 -5.95 5.72
C GLN A 70 19.13 -7.24 5.14
N ASN A 71 18.54 -7.14 3.96
CA ASN A 71 17.83 -8.21 3.24
C ASN A 71 16.53 -8.73 3.88
N HIS A 72 16.06 -8.15 4.98
CA HIS A 72 14.78 -8.48 5.59
C HIS A 72 13.67 -7.59 5.04
N LEU A 73 12.57 -8.18 4.62
CA LEU A 73 11.41 -7.46 4.13
C LEU A 73 10.68 -6.79 5.31
N VAL A 74 10.72 -5.47 5.36
CA VAL A 74 10.11 -4.64 6.41
C VAL A 74 8.67 -4.28 6.08
N ALA A 75 8.41 -3.96 4.82
CA ALA A 75 7.09 -3.56 4.34
C ALA A 75 6.92 -3.86 2.86
N VAL A 76 5.66 -4.00 2.46
CA VAL A 76 5.23 -4.12 1.06
C VAL A 76 4.27 -2.98 0.76
N ALA A 77 4.42 -2.35 -0.41
CA ALA A 77 3.47 -1.38 -0.92
C ALA A 77 3.10 -1.66 -2.38
N ASP A 78 1.82 -1.51 -2.71
CA ASP A 78 1.30 -1.47 -4.07
C ASP A 78 0.92 -0.04 -4.42
N LEU A 79 1.63 0.54 -5.37
CA LEU A 79 1.49 1.94 -5.77
C LEU A 79 1.07 2.00 -7.24
N ILE A 80 -0.02 2.69 -7.54
CA ILE A 80 -0.48 2.92 -8.90
C ILE A 80 -0.44 4.42 -9.17
N VAL A 81 0.52 4.85 -9.97
CA VAL A 81 0.67 6.26 -10.34
C VAL A 81 -0.34 6.67 -11.40
N LYS A 82 -0.74 7.96 -11.38
CA LYS A 82 -1.70 8.53 -12.32
C LYS A 82 -3.05 7.81 -12.30
N TYR A 83 -3.51 7.44 -11.15
CA TYR A 83 -4.82 6.80 -10.94
C TYR A 83 -5.50 7.37 -9.69
N PRO A 84 -6.79 7.72 -9.75
CA PRO A 84 -7.72 7.65 -10.90
C PRO A 84 -7.55 8.76 -11.94
N ASN A 85 -6.59 9.66 -11.75
CA ASN A 85 -6.26 10.75 -12.67
C ASN A 85 -4.76 11.08 -12.63
N GLU A 86 -4.29 11.91 -13.54
CA GLU A 86 -2.85 12.25 -13.74
C GLU A 86 -2.15 12.82 -12.49
N GLN A 87 -2.90 13.41 -11.57
CA GLN A 87 -2.36 14.09 -10.38
C GLN A 87 -2.43 13.25 -9.11
N THR A 88 -2.93 12.03 -9.21
CA THR A 88 -3.19 11.16 -8.04
C THR A 88 -2.34 9.90 -8.11
N VAL A 89 -1.80 9.51 -6.96
CA VAL A 89 -1.23 8.17 -6.73
C VAL A 89 -2.20 7.38 -5.86
N PHE A 90 -2.46 6.15 -6.24
CA PHE A 90 -3.28 5.24 -5.46
C PHE A 90 -2.41 4.22 -4.73
N VAL A 91 -2.59 4.11 -3.43
CA VAL A 91 -2.00 3.07 -2.60
C VAL A 91 -3.00 1.92 -2.52
N GLY A 92 -2.78 0.90 -3.31
CA GLY A 92 -3.62 -0.30 -3.35
C GLY A 92 -3.42 -1.19 -2.13
N PHE A 93 -2.19 -1.19 -1.61
CA PHE A 93 -1.79 -2.01 -0.46
C PHE A 93 -0.61 -1.37 0.27
N LEU A 94 -0.61 -1.45 1.60
CA LEU A 94 0.55 -1.16 2.45
C LEU A 94 0.48 -2.08 3.66
N MET A 95 1.46 -2.95 3.81
CA MET A 95 1.54 -3.84 4.95
C MET A 95 2.97 -3.88 5.48
N MET A 96 3.10 -3.89 6.81
CA MET A 96 4.38 -3.99 7.49
C MET A 96 4.53 -5.34 8.16
N ALA A 97 5.75 -5.85 8.21
CA ALA A 97 6.09 -6.98 9.05
C ALA A 97 5.77 -6.66 10.52
N ILE A 98 5.23 -7.64 11.23
CA ILE A 98 4.66 -7.45 12.58
C ILE A 98 5.68 -6.88 13.57
N GLU A 99 6.95 -7.29 13.47
CA GLU A 99 8.05 -6.85 14.33
C GLU A 99 8.42 -5.38 14.13
N TYR A 100 8.00 -4.76 13.03
CA TYR A 100 8.23 -3.33 12.74
C TYR A 100 7.02 -2.45 13.04
N GLN A 101 5.90 -3.04 13.43
CA GLN A 101 4.68 -2.31 13.77
C GLN A 101 4.76 -1.62 15.14
N LYS A 102 3.86 -0.65 15.38
CA LYS A 102 3.72 0.10 16.64
C LYS A 102 4.99 0.88 17.09
N LYS A 103 5.94 1.07 16.18
CA LYS A 103 7.20 1.81 16.41
C LYS A 103 7.24 3.14 15.63
N GLY A 104 6.14 3.58 15.06
CA GLY A 104 6.07 4.79 14.24
C GLY A 104 6.61 4.64 12.80
N ILE A 105 7.19 3.48 12.47
CA ILE A 105 7.84 3.23 11.16
C ILE A 105 6.83 3.36 10.01
N GLY A 106 5.62 2.82 10.15
CA GLY A 106 4.59 2.94 9.11
C GLY A 106 4.22 4.40 8.79
N SER A 107 4.07 5.24 9.82
CA SER A 107 3.82 6.67 9.62
C SER A 107 5.02 7.38 8.98
N LYS A 108 6.26 6.95 9.28
CA LYS A 108 7.46 7.48 8.63
C LYS A 108 7.49 7.12 7.14
N LEU A 109 7.20 5.86 6.78
CA LEU A 109 7.11 5.43 5.38
C LEU A 109 6.04 6.21 4.62
N VAL A 110 4.85 6.42 5.22
CA VAL A 110 3.80 7.23 4.60
C VAL A 110 4.28 8.66 4.36
N LYS A 111 4.98 9.27 5.31
CA LYS A 111 5.54 10.61 5.16
C LYS A 111 6.60 10.69 4.06
N GLU A 112 7.48 9.69 3.95
CA GLU A 112 8.46 9.60 2.86
C GLU A 112 7.76 9.46 1.50
N LEU A 113 6.70 8.66 1.40
CA LEU A 113 5.85 8.57 0.20
C LEU A 113 5.24 9.93 -0.17
N GLU A 114 4.69 10.66 0.80
CA GLU A 114 4.11 11.99 0.58
C GLU A 114 5.15 12.98 0.03
N GLU A 115 6.32 13.03 0.65
CA GLU A 115 7.42 13.90 0.21
C GLU A 115 7.90 13.53 -1.19
N PHE A 116 8.05 12.25 -1.48
CA PHE A 116 8.45 11.77 -2.79
C PHE A 116 7.44 12.15 -3.87
N PHE A 117 6.15 11.88 -3.64
CA PHE A 117 5.13 12.17 -4.65
C PHE A 117 4.89 13.67 -4.81
N ARG A 118 4.97 14.46 -3.75
CA ARG A 118 4.94 15.93 -3.84
C ARG A 118 6.09 16.48 -4.68
N LYS A 119 7.32 16.01 -4.49
CA LYS A 119 8.49 16.38 -5.32
C LYS A 119 8.28 16.01 -6.80
N ASN A 120 7.57 14.92 -7.06
CA ASN A 120 7.22 14.49 -8.41
C ASN A 120 5.91 15.09 -8.95
N ARG A 121 5.41 16.20 -8.31
CA ARG A 121 4.27 17.01 -8.74
C ARG A 121 2.91 16.29 -8.72
N TYR A 122 2.77 15.23 -7.92
CA TYR A 122 1.45 14.71 -7.59
C TYR A 122 0.79 15.60 -6.55
N LEU A 123 -0.52 15.73 -6.63
CA LEU A 123 -1.31 16.58 -5.73
C LEU A 123 -2.04 15.75 -4.67
N TYR A 124 -2.27 14.47 -4.93
CA TYR A 124 -3.05 13.62 -4.04
C TYR A 124 -2.45 12.23 -3.91
N ILE A 125 -2.55 11.68 -2.69
CA ILE A 125 -2.48 10.25 -2.46
C ILE A 125 -3.88 9.77 -2.08
N ARG A 126 -4.35 8.73 -2.75
CA ARG A 126 -5.63 8.07 -2.51
C ARG A 126 -5.40 6.61 -2.14
N LEU A 127 -6.26 6.06 -1.32
CA LEU A 127 -6.22 4.66 -0.91
C LEU A 127 -7.62 4.13 -0.63
N GLY A 128 -7.70 2.80 -0.44
CA GLY A 128 -8.87 2.14 0.09
C GLY A 128 -8.52 1.32 1.32
N PHE A 129 -9.39 1.28 2.31
CA PHE A 129 -9.30 0.34 3.42
C PHE A 129 -10.63 -0.40 3.61
N VAL A 130 -10.57 -1.61 4.16
CA VAL A 130 -11.78 -2.42 4.39
C VAL A 130 -12.61 -1.82 5.51
N LYS A 131 -13.86 -1.51 5.21
CA LYS A 131 -14.83 -0.94 6.16
C LYS A 131 -14.96 -1.83 7.39
N GLY A 132 -14.87 -1.24 8.57
CA GLY A 132 -14.93 -1.97 9.84
C GLY A 132 -13.58 -2.45 10.36
N ASN A 133 -12.48 -2.30 9.61
CA ASN A 133 -11.14 -2.55 10.13
C ASN A 133 -10.62 -1.35 10.94
N PRO A 134 -10.67 -1.40 12.29
CA PRO A 134 -10.37 -0.24 13.12
C PRO A 134 -8.89 0.13 13.10
N GLN A 135 -8.01 -0.85 12.90
CA GLN A 135 -6.56 -0.63 12.83
C GLN A 135 -6.19 0.16 11.59
N SER A 136 -6.71 -0.21 10.43
CA SER A 136 -6.47 0.50 9.17
C SER A 136 -7.07 1.91 9.22
N GLU A 137 -8.30 2.03 9.69
CA GLU A 137 -8.97 3.33 9.79
C GLU A 137 -8.19 4.30 10.69
N ALA A 138 -7.81 3.86 11.89
CA ALA A 138 -7.05 4.67 12.83
C ALA A 138 -5.67 5.06 12.27
N PHE A 139 -4.99 4.13 11.60
CA PHE A 139 -3.69 4.39 10.98
C PHE A 139 -3.77 5.48 9.92
N TRP A 140 -4.70 5.37 8.98
CA TRP A 140 -4.82 6.34 7.89
C TRP A 140 -5.31 7.70 8.36
N LYS A 141 -6.28 7.76 9.29
CA LYS A 141 -6.71 9.02 9.92
C LYS A 141 -5.56 9.71 10.67
N LYS A 142 -4.76 8.96 11.42
CA LYS A 142 -3.57 9.49 12.12
C LYS A 142 -2.58 10.12 11.16
N ASN A 143 -2.45 9.57 9.95
CA ASN A 143 -1.56 10.09 8.90
C ASN A 143 -2.22 11.18 8.03
N GLY A 144 -3.38 11.71 8.43
CA GLY A 144 -4.02 12.86 7.80
C GLY A 144 -4.85 12.56 6.57
N PHE A 145 -5.18 11.29 6.32
CA PHE A 145 -6.11 10.92 5.26
C PHE A 145 -7.56 11.13 5.73
N ILE A 146 -8.39 11.61 4.83
CA ILE A 146 -9.82 11.86 5.07
C ILE A 146 -10.69 11.03 4.13
N PRO A 147 -11.85 10.51 4.57
CA PRO A 147 -12.79 9.83 3.69
C PRO A 147 -13.28 10.77 2.58
N THR A 148 -13.37 10.21 1.37
CA THR A 148 -13.87 10.95 0.19
C THR A 148 -15.40 10.88 0.05
N GLY A 149 -16.09 10.07 0.84
CA GLY A 149 -17.49 9.72 0.68
C GLY A 149 -17.74 8.59 -0.32
N ILE A 150 -16.69 8.09 -0.98
CA ILE A 150 -16.79 6.97 -1.92
C ILE A 150 -16.61 5.66 -1.17
N GLU A 151 -17.55 4.72 -1.37
CA GLU A 151 -17.45 3.34 -0.93
C GLU A 151 -17.57 2.42 -2.16
N ALA A 152 -16.70 1.40 -2.21
CA ALA A 152 -16.69 0.40 -3.27
C ALA A 152 -17.06 -0.97 -2.69
N MET A 153 -18.19 -1.52 -3.11
CA MET A 153 -18.60 -2.87 -2.73
C MET A 153 -17.76 -3.91 -3.47
N GLN A 154 -17.21 -4.85 -2.72
CA GLN A 154 -16.57 -6.07 -3.22
C GLN A 154 -17.48 -7.27 -2.87
N ASP A 155 -17.14 -8.46 -3.35
CA ASP A 155 -17.96 -9.66 -3.10
C ASP A 155 -18.17 -9.96 -1.62
N ARG A 156 -17.18 -9.67 -0.76
CA ARG A 156 -17.20 -10.06 0.65
C ARG A 156 -16.96 -8.93 1.64
N TYR A 157 -16.63 -7.72 1.16
CA TYR A 157 -16.37 -6.56 2.00
C TYR A 157 -16.60 -5.26 1.23
N THR A 158 -16.69 -4.17 1.94
CA THR A 158 -16.78 -2.82 1.38
C THR A 158 -15.47 -2.07 1.63
N VAL A 159 -14.99 -1.36 0.64
CA VAL A 159 -13.79 -0.52 0.72
C VAL A 159 -14.22 0.94 0.88
N VAL A 160 -13.69 1.60 1.90
CA VAL A 160 -13.83 3.05 2.10
C VAL A 160 -12.63 3.74 1.44
N VAL A 161 -12.92 4.68 0.54
CA VAL A 161 -11.87 5.45 -0.15
C VAL A 161 -11.49 6.67 0.66
N MET A 162 -10.19 6.80 0.95
CA MET A 162 -9.61 7.96 1.62
C MET A 162 -8.62 8.68 0.72
N GLN A 163 -8.41 9.97 0.98
CA GLN A 163 -7.50 10.81 0.22
C GLN A 163 -6.77 11.79 1.13
N LYS A 164 -5.54 12.13 0.74
CA LYS A 164 -4.75 13.20 1.32
C LYS A 164 -4.24 14.11 0.22
N GLU A 165 -4.37 15.42 0.43
CA GLU A 165 -3.74 16.45 -0.42
C GLU A 165 -2.27 16.63 -0.02
N LEU A 166 -1.39 16.68 -1.02
CA LEU A 166 0.05 16.88 -0.87
C LEU A 166 0.37 18.39 -1.02
N LYS A 167 0.40 19.09 0.11
CA LYS A 167 0.74 20.52 0.14
C LYS A 167 2.24 20.75 0.16
#